data_3904c0a2a797c6a9d9ed878260694a5f
#
_entry.id   3904c0a2a797c6a9d9ed878260694a5f
#
_cell.length_a   1.000
_cell.length_b   1.000
_cell.length_c   1.000
_cell.angle_alpha   90.00
_cell.angle_beta   90.00
_cell.angle_gamma   90.00
#
_symmetry.space_group_name_H-M   'P 1'
#
loop_
_entity.id
_entity.type
_entity.pdbx_description
1 polymer ?
#
loop_
_entity_poly.entity_id
_entity_poly.type
_entity_poly.pdbx_seq_one_letter_code
_entity_poly.pdbx_strand_id
1 'polypeptide(L)'
;MIDLIAVYKLIWDKLSKLSCNVYDYVPYGLLDFPYAYVGGLYTKDDNTKNTEGISCELYINVVSTYRGRKEILELMNQVNQLMSQDFSNDEYTIFIKQGRHAVTQEKDEVGWGKNDNNVFYHAVLVFDIEVKKKIL
;
A
#
# COMPACT_ATOMS: atom_id res chain seq x y z
N MET A 1 -6.19 17.63 -16.03
CA MET A 1 -5.92 17.45 -14.59
C MET A 1 -6.11 15.99 -14.21
N ILE A 2 -5.23 15.46 -13.39
CA ILE A 2 -5.33 14.08 -12.91
C ILE A 2 -6.38 14.01 -11.80
N ASP A 3 -7.32 13.09 -11.93
CA ASP A 3 -8.33 12.83 -10.91
C ASP A 3 -7.75 11.89 -9.85
N LEU A 4 -7.39 12.43 -8.69
CA LEU A 4 -6.74 11.68 -7.62
C LEU A 4 -7.65 10.58 -7.04
N ILE A 5 -8.96 10.79 -7.03
CA ILE A 5 -9.91 9.78 -6.57
C ILE A 5 -9.89 8.57 -7.52
N ALA A 6 -9.89 8.82 -8.82
CA ALA A 6 -9.84 7.75 -9.81
C ALA A 6 -8.52 6.97 -9.74
N VAL A 7 -7.41 7.67 -9.53
CA VAL A 7 -6.08 7.05 -9.37
C VAL A 7 -6.06 6.19 -8.10
N TYR A 8 -6.53 6.73 -6.98
CA TYR A 8 -6.57 5.98 -5.73
C TYR A 8 -7.43 4.72 -5.86
N LYS A 9 -8.58 4.83 -6.52
CA LYS A 9 -9.46 3.67 -6.71
C LYS A 9 -8.77 2.57 -7.49
N LEU A 10 -8.01 2.93 -8.51
CA LEU A 10 -7.23 1.95 -9.29
C LEU A 10 -6.19 1.24 -8.42
N ILE A 11 -5.49 1.98 -7.57
CA ILE A 11 -4.53 1.42 -6.60
C ILE A 11 -5.26 0.52 -5.59
N TRP A 12 -6.37 1.00 -5.05
CA TRP A 12 -7.17 0.26 -4.07
C TRP A 12 -7.66 -1.07 -4.64
N ASP A 13 -8.18 -1.08 -5.86
CA ASP A 13 -8.67 -2.29 -6.52
C ASP A 13 -7.54 -3.32 -6.66
N LYS A 14 -6.31 -2.85 -6.89
CA LYS A 14 -5.14 -3.73 -6.96
C LYS A 14 -4.81 -4.33 -5.59
N LEU A 15 -4.77 -3.50 -4.56
CA LEU A 15 -4.41 -3.92 -3.19
C LEU A 15 -5.49 -4.79 -2.54
N SER A 16 -6.74 -4.66 -2.93
CA SER A 16 -7.82 -5.46 -2.38
C SER A 16 -7.71 -6.95 -2.72
N LYS A 17 -6.76 -7.31 -3.58
CA LYS A 17 -6.45 -8.72 -3.88
C LYS A 17 -5.56 -9.39 -2.83
N LEU A 18 -5.09 -8.65 -1.83
CA LEU A 18 -4.34 -9.24 -0.72
C LEU A 18 -5.21 -10.22 0.08
N SER A 19 -4.56 -11.20 0.71
CA SER A 19 -5.26 -12.24 1.49
C SER A 19 -5.69 -11.78 2.87
N CYS A 20 -5.46 -10.52 3.22
CA CYS A 20 -5.85 -9.94 4.51
C CYS A 20 -6.82 -8.78 4.31
N ASN A 21 -7.40 -8.29 5.41
CA ASN A 21 -8.21 -7.09 5.37
C ASN A 21 -7.36 -5.88 5.01
N VAL A 22 -7.89 -5.01 4.15
CA VAL A 22 -7.20 -3.81 3.70
C VAL A 22 -8.06 -2.60 4.04
N TYR A 23 -7.44 -1.60 4.66
CA TYR A 23 -8.11 -0.35 5.06
C TYR A 23 -7.47 0.83 4.35
N ASP A 24 -8.26 1.87 4.10
CA ASP A 24 -7.75 3.13 3.53
C ASP A 24 -7.39 4.16 4.60
N TYR A 25 -7.41 3.76 5.85
CA TYR A 25 -7.08 4.59 7.01
C TYR A 25 -6.41 3.74 8.07
N VAL A 26 -5.76 4.38 9.02
CA VAL A 26 -5.16 3.67 10.16
C VAL A 26 -6.30 3.16 11.04
N PRO A 27 -6.51 1.83 11.11
CA PRO A 27 -7.57 1.29 11.96
C PRO A 27 -7.17 1.33 13.44
N TYR A 28 -8.16 1.31 14.32
CA TYR A 28 -7.95 1.24 15.75
C TYR A 28 -9.07 0.43 16.41
N GLY A 29 -8.83 0.02 17.66
CA GLY A 29 -9.76 -0.81 18.42
C GLY A 29 -9.40 -2.29 18.34
N LEU A 30 -10.36 -3.17 18.59
CA LEU A 30 -10.17 -4.61 18.49
C LEU A 30 -10.21 -5.03 17.03
N LEU A 31 -9.04 -5.35 16.48
CA LEU A 31 -8.88 -5.67 15.08
C LEU A 31 -8.58 -7.14 14.88
N ASP A 32 -8.98 -7.66 13.72
CA ASP A 32 -8.56 -8.97 13.25
C ASP A 32 -7.25 -8.84 12.48
N PHE A 33 -6.22 -9.48 12.98
CA PHE A 33 -4.91 -9.56 12.35
C PHE A 33 -4.83 -10.78 11.42
N PRO A 34 -4.04 -10.73 10.34
CA PRO A 34 -3.28 -9.59 9.88
C PRO A 34 -4.15 -8.59 9.12
N TYR A 35 -3.65 -7.37 8.95
CA TYR A 35 -4.30 -6.37 8.11
C TYR A 35 -3.27 -5.49 7.42
N ALA A 36 -3.74 -4.78 6.39
CA ALA A 36 -2.94 -3.81 5.67
C ALA A 36 -3.71 -2.50 5.56
N TYR A 37 -3.00 -1.39 5.41
CA TYR A 37 -3.64 -0.10 5.16
C TYR A 37 -2.73 0.79 4.33
N VAL A 38 -3.34 1.71 3.59
CA VAL A 38 -2.61 2.72 2.85
C VAL A 38 -2.28 3.85 3.82
N GLY A 39 -0.99 4.04 4.10
CA GLY A 39 -0.54 4.98 5.10
C GLY A 39 -0.32 6.38 4.58
N GLY A 40 -0.04 6.53 3.30
CA GLY A 40 0.20 7.82 2.71
C GLY A 40 0.27 7.73 1.20
N LEU A 41 -0.02 8.85 0.56
CA LEU A 41 0.11 9.01 -0.88
C LEU A 41 0.60 10.42 -1.14
N TYR A 42 1.88 10.56 -1.43
CA TYR A 42 2.52 11.85 -1.69
C TYR A 42 2.62 12.04 -3.19
N THR A 43 2.05 13.13 -3.71
CA THR A 43 1.96 13.35 -5.13
C THR A 43 2.67 14.63 -5.55
N LYS A 44 3.19 14.63 -6.76
CA LYS A 44 3.86 15.77 -7.38
C LYS A 44 3.49 15.77 -8.86
N ASP A 45 3.15 16.95 -9.39
CA ASP A 45 2.83 17.08 -10.81
C ASP A 45 4.04 16.68 -11.67
N ASP A 46 3.77 15.92 -12.72
CA ASP A 46 4.78 15.41 -13.63
C ASP A 46 4.24 15.48 -15.05
N ASN A 47 3.83 16.68 -15.45
CA ASN A 47 3.29 16.92 -16.77
C ASN A 47 4.41 17.04 -17.79
N THR A 48 4.23 16.42 -18.95
CA THR A 48 5.05 16.68 -20.12
C THR A 48 4.27 17.54 -21.10
N LYS A 49 4.91 17.90 -22.20
CA LYS A 49 4.31 18.75 -23.22
C LYS A 49 3.00 18.21 -23.77
N ASN A 50 2.86 16.88 -23.85
CA ASN A 50 1.71 16.20 -24.44
C ASN A 50 1.00 15.23 -23.50
N THR A 51 1.42 15.15 -22.24
CA THR A 51 0.91 14.14 -21.30
C THR A 51 0.74 14.72 -19.90
N GLU A 52 -0.46 14.55 -19.36
CA GLU A 52 -0.70 14.84 -17.95
C GLU A 52 -0.26 13.65 -17.10
N GLY A 53 0.42 13.92 -16.00
CA GLY A 53 0.91 12.90 -15.12
C GLY A 53 1.21 13.42 -13.71
N ILE A 54 1.41 12.47 -12.82
CA ILE A 54 1.90 12.75 -11.46
C ILE A 54 2.93 11.69 -11.09
N SER A 55 3.89 12.09 -10.26
CA SER A 55 4.78 11.16 -9.56
C SER A 55 4.27 11.00 -8.14
N CYS A 56 4.25 9.76 -7.65
CA CYS A 56 3.70 9.46 -6.34
C CYS A 56 4.65 8.60 -5.52
N GLU A 57 4.65 8.82 -4.21
CA GLU A 57 5.16 7.85 -3.25
C GLU A 57 3.95 7.24 -2.55
N LEU A 58 3.77 5.94 -2.70
CA LEU A 58 2.67 5.19 -2.10
C LEU A 58 3.19 4.37 -0.93
N TYR A 59 2.63 4.59 0.25
CA TYR A 59 3.02 3.89 1.48
C TYR A 59 1.97 2.84 1.81
N ILE A 60 2.39 1.58 1.85
CA ILE A 60 1.54 0.45 2.21
C ILE A 60 2.08 -0.14 3.50
N ASN A 61 1.22 -0.26 4.50
CA ASN A 61 1.56 -0.79 5.81
C ASN A 61 0.86 -2.13 6.01
N VAL A 62 1.58 -3.09 6.56
CA VAL A 62 1.05 -4.42 6.89
C VAL A 62 1.37 -4.73 8.34
N VAL A 63 0.41 -5.25 9.07
CA VAL A 63 0.56 -5.54 10.49
C VAL A 63 0.16 -6.98 10.77
N SER A 64 1.00 -7.69 11.53
CA SER A 64 0.79 -9.09 11.88
C SER A 64 1.14 -9.33 13.34
N THR A 65 0.34 -10.15 14.03
CA THR A 65 0.61 -10.60 15.40
C THR A 65 1.14 -12.01 15.44
N TYR A 66 1.34 -12.66 14.30
CA TYR A 66 1.88 -14.02 14.24
C TYR A 66 3.29 -14.05 14.86
N ARG A 67 3.57 -15.09 15.64
CA ARG A 67 4.88 -15.25 16.27
C ARG A 67 5.92 -15.58 15.22
N GLY A 68 6.88 -14.69 15.05
CA GLY A 68 7.90 -14.79 14.01
C GLY A 68 7.49 -14.04 12.75
N ARG A 69 8.37 -14.03 11.77
CA ARG A 69 8.26 -13.17 10.58
C ARG A 69 7.59 -13.84 9.39
N LYS A 70 7.16 -15.09 9.52
CA LYS A 70 6.62 -15.84 8.37
C LYS A 70 5.42 -15.14 7.75
N GLU A 71 4.42 -14.82 8.56
CA GLU A 71 3.18 -14.21 8.05
C GLU A 71 3.42 -12.83 7.46
N ILE A 72 4.19 -11.97 8.16
CA ILE A 72 4.44 -10.63 7.66
C ILE A 72 5.23 -10.64 6.35
N LEU A 73 6.20 -11.56 6.23
CA LEU A 73 6.99 -11.68 5.02
C LEU A 73 6.17 -12.25 3.86
N GLU A 74 5.25 -13.18 4.13
CA GLU A 74 4.32 -13.68 3.11
C GLU A 74 3.44 -12.57 2.57
N LEU A 75 2.92 -11.71 3.45
CA LEU A 75 2.10 -10.58 3.04
C LEU A 75 2.90 -9.53 2.27
N MET A 76 4.15 -9.27 2.70
CA MET A 76 5.05 -8.41 1.94
C MET A 76 5.30 -8.95 0.54
N ASN A 77 5.49 -10.26 0.41
CA ASN A 77 5.64 -10.91 -0.89
C ASN A 77 4.41 -10.69 -1.76
N GLN A 78 3.20 -10.79 -1.18
CA GLN A 78 1.97 -10.54 -1.92
C GLN A 78 1.91 -9.09 -2.42
N VAL A 79 2.24 -8.13 -1.57
CA VAL A 79 2.26 -6.71 -1.97
C VAL A 79 3.27 -6.49 -3.08
N ASN A 80 4.49 -7.01 -2.92
CA ASN A 80 5.52 -6.88 -3.94
C ASN A 80 5.10 -7.51 -5.26
N GLN A 81 4.43 -8.65 -5.21
CA GLN A 81 3.94 -9.32 -6.43
C GLN A 81 2.86 -8.49 -7.12
N LEU A 82 1.92 -7.93 -6.37
CA LEU A 82 0.88 -7.05 -6.92
C LEU A 82 1.47 -5.79 -7.55
N MET A 83 2.54 -5.27 -6.97
CA MET A 83 3.21 -4.04 -7.41
C MET A 83 4.45 -4.32 -8.28
N SER A 84 4.59 -5.54 -8.83
CA SER A 84 5.75 -5.89 -9.64
C SER A 84 5.60 -5.52 -11.11
N GLN A 85 4.38 -5.24 -11.55
CA GLN A 85 4.08 -4.91 -12.94
C GLN A 85 3.22 -3.67 -13.00
N ASP A 86 3.39 -2.92 -14.07
CA ASP A 86 2.55 -1.76 -14.35
C ASP A 86 1.10 -2.22 -14.55
N PHE A 87 0.17 -1.37 -14.17
CA PHE A 87 -1.25 -1.69 -14.33
C PHE A 87 -2.02 -0.44 -14.75
N SER A 88 -3.18 -0.64 -15.35
CA SER A 88 -3.92 0.45 -15.95
C SER A 88 -5.43 0.16 -15.98
N ASN A 89 -6.19 1.23 -16.20
CA ASN A 89 -7.58 1.16 -16.59
C ASN A 89 -7.78 1.96 -17.89
N ASP A 90 -9.02 2.32 -18.21
CA ASP A 90 -9.32 3.04 -19.46
C ASP A 90 -8.73 4.46 -19.49
N GLU A 91 -8.51 5.07 -18.32
CA GLU A 91 -8.09 6.48 -18.23
C GLU A 91 -6.63 6.65 -17.86
N TYR A 92 -6.08 5.76 -17.03
CA TYR A 92 -4.76 5.94 -16.46
C TYR A 92 -3.90 4.71 -16.57
N THR A 93 -2.59 4.93 -16.68
CA THR A 93 -1.57 3.88 -16.52
C THR A 93 -0.71 4.22 -15.31
N ILE A 94 -0.47 3.22 -14.47
CA ILE A 94 0.41 3.34 -13.31
C ILE A 94 1.69 2.57 -13.62
N PHE A 95 2.80 3.29 -13.63
CA PHE A 95 4.13 2.72 -13.84
C PHE A 95 4.83 2.58 -12.50
N ILE A 96 5.25 1.36 -12.16
CA ILE A 96 5.99 1.09 -10.93
C ILE A 96 7.47 1.33 -11.22
N LYS A 97 8.07 2.29 -10.53
CA LYS A 97 9.48 2.66 -10.76
C LYS A 97 10.42 1.99 -9.80
N GLN A 98 10.11 2.03 -8.51
CA GLN A 98 10.99 1.52 -7.48
C GLN A 98 10.18 1.18 -6.23
N GLY A 99 10.60 0.10 -5.55
CA GLY A 99 10.03 -0.27 -4.26
C GLY A 99 11.12 -0.37 -3.21
N ARG A 100 10.78 -0.07 -1.97
CA ARG A 100 11.64 -0.28 -0.81
C ARG A 100 10.75 -0.68 0.37
N HIS A 101 11.31 -1.45 1.29
CA HIS A 101 10.51 -2.02 2.37
C HIS A 101 11.36 -2.26 3.62
N ALA A 102 10.68 -2.26 4.76
CA ALA A 102 11.28 -2.54 6.05
C ALA A 102 10.26 -3.23 6.96
N VAL A 103 10.76 -4.05 7.87
CA VAL A 103 9.95 -4.72 8.89
C VAL A 103 10.48 -4.33 10.25
N THR A 104 9.58 -3.96 11.15
CA THR A 104 9.93 -3.68 12.54
C THR A 104 9.08 -4.53 13.47
N GLN A 105 9.62 -4.83 14.64
CA GLN A 105 8.88 -5.44 15.73
C GLN A 105 8.52 -4.34 16.72
N GLU A 106 7.23 -4.24 17.05
CA GLU A 106 6.74 -3.17 17.90
C GLU A 106 5.93 -3.75 19.05
N LYS A 107 5.87 -3.02 20.17
CA LYS A 107 5.00 -3.36 21.30
C LYS A 107 3.65 -2.72 21.12
N ASP A 108 2.61 -3.49 21.41
CA ASP A 108 1.24 -2.97 21.47
C ASP A 108 1.00 -2.35 22.85
N GLU A 109 1.37 -1.10 23.00
CA GLU A 109 1.21 -0.37 24.26
C GLU A 109 -0.19 0.19 24.47
N VAL A 110 -0.99 0.21 23.40
CA VAL A 110 -2.33 0.84 23.42
C VAL A 110 -3.46 -0.16 23.23
N GLY A 111 -3.17 -1.46 23.16
CA GLY A 111 -4.19 -2.49 23.03
C GLY A 111 -4.93 -2.49 21.71
N TRP A 112 -4.21 -2.40 20.62
CA TRP A 112 -4.76 -2.26 19.28
C TRP A 112 -5.54 -3.46 18.76
N GLY A 113 -5.53 -4.55 19.46
CA GLY A 113 -6.21 -5.73 19.00
C GLY A 113 -6.13 -6.85 20.01
N LYS A 114 -6.41 -8.06 19.56
CA LYS A 114 -6.37 -9.27 20.38
C LYS A 114 -4.96 -9.84 20.38
N ASN A 115 -4.02 -9.12 20.97
CA ASN A 115 -2.63 -9.55 21.02
C ASN A 115 -2.19 -9.79 22.45
N ASP A 116 -2.24 -11.04 22.87
CA ASP A 116 -1.93 -11.46 24.25
C ASP A 116 -0.47 -11.18 24.62
N ASN A 117 0.43 -11.05 23.65
CA ASN A 117 1.84 -10.85 23.89
C ASN A 117 2.27 -9.38 23.83
N ASN A 118 1.36 -8.48 23.51
CA ASN A 118 1.63 -7.05 23.32
C ASN A 118 2.77 -6.76 22.31
N VAL A 119 2.96 -7.66 21.34
CA VAL A 119 3.99 -7.53 20.32
C VAL A 119 3.38 -7.77 18.96
N PHE A 120 3.73 -6.95 18.00
CA PHE A 120 3.33 -7.14 16.62
C PHE A 120 4.47 -6.78 15.67
N TYR A 121 4.36 -7.26 14.44
CA TYR A 121 5.28 -6.92 13.36
C TYR A 121 4.59 -5.93 12.43
N HIS A 122 5.33 -4.91 12.06
CA HIS A 122 4.85 -3.84 11.19
C HIS A 122 5.79 -3.73 10.00
N ALA A 123 5.27 -3.90 8.81
CA ALA A 123 6.02 -3.73 7.58
C ALA A 123 5.54 -2.46 6.88
N VAL A 124 6.49 -1.69 6.37
CA VAL A 124 6.22 -0.51 5.53
C VAL A 124 6.82 -0.78 4.17
N LEU A 125 6.00 -0.70 3.13
CA LEU A 125 6.44 -0.83 1.75
C LEU A 125 6.13 0.49 1.04
N VAL A 126 7.15 1.06 0.43
CA VAL A 126 7.02 2.35 -0.27
C VAL A 126 7.30 2.10 -1.74
N PHE A 127 6.39 2.55 -2.58
CA PHE A 127 6.55 2.42 -4.04
C PHE A 127 6.56 3.80 -4.67
N ASP A 128 7.62 4.07 -5.42
CA ASP A 128 7.68 5.25 -6.29
C ASP A 128 6.97 4.87 -7.58
N ILE A 129 5.89 5.57 -7.90
CA ILE A 129 5.09 5.30 -9.08
C ILE A 129 4.92 6.56 -9.91
N GLU A 130 4.70 6.37 -11.21
CA GLU A 130 4.26 7.42 -12.11
C GLU A 130 2.87 7.08 -12.63
N VAL A 131 2.00 8.07 -12.60
CA VAL A 131 0.65 7.94 -13.15
C VAL A 131 0.57 8.82 -14.39
N LYS A 132 0.17 8.23 -15.51
CA LYS A 132 -0.01 8.96 -16.76
C LYS A 132 -1.45 8.80 -17.22
N LYS A 133 -2.05 9.89 -17.66
CA LYS A 133 -3.38 9.88 -18.25
C LYS A 133 -3.27 9.38 -19.69
N LYS A 134 -4.14 8.44 -20.05
CA LYS A 134 -4.16 7.91 -21.41
C LYS A 134 -4.68 8.98 -22.38
N ILE A 135 -4.08 9.00 -23.56
CA ILE A 135 -4.54 9.85 -24.67
C ILE A 135 -5.71 9.12 -25.33
N LEU A 136 -6.84 9.81 -25.43
CA LEU A 136 -8.04 9.28 -26.11
C LEU A 136 -8.03 9.68 -27.59
#